data_ba972283c6254c5fe56fc4f8e0c8170a
#
_entry.id   ba972283c6254c5fe56fc4f8e0c8170a
#
_cell.length_a   1.000
_cell.length_b   1.000
_cell.length_c   1.000
_cell.angle_alpha   90.00
_cell.angle_beta   90.00
_cell.angle_gamma   90.00
#
_symmetry.space_group_name_H-M   'P 1'
#
loop_
_entity.id
_entity.type
_entity.pdbx_description
1 polymer ?
#
loop_
_entity_poly.entity_id
_entity_poly.type
_entity_poly.pdbx_seq_one_letter_code
_entity_poly.pdbx_strand_id
1 'polypeptide(L)'
;MASRSLAATRPSSPQPVASPARRRPFGPLLAVAAIGLLVLAVPVAASGAFYGSFALSDGIASGVTVSGLSVGGLTVDQAAAALDDLWNHQITLQVVDPPTGSAWTMSPAELGFTVDARQTAERAFSVGREQQLTEAVERAATSLRLGIDIEPVVNLDASTARTRLVALAPLTGTLSQDAHLEIVDGIVRITPSREGRMLNVDATLELMAADPATLLVRYGFVPLIFSPQPPDIVDVQAAADQAERLLAAPAVLAAYDPVTGEMLTWAPDRATIGDWIRIAQGGMPESVELDAARIAASTEVWAASLGDERQIDAAAAASALQQMMLGAPAQPAIVSYRPTAYTAQGGESLASIGYRHGLPTWKIQEYNPTTSPYLALPAGTEITLPPKDAMLLLPVVPNKRIVISIAEQHLWTYEHGALRSEHVISTGIARSPTLPGLFQVLSHVEDAYASRWDLWMPHFLGIYDALPGFTNGIHGLPLLSSGVRLWGNVLGRPASYGCIILDLDAAEDVYHWAEDGVVVEILR
;
A
#
# COMPACT_ATOMS: atom_id res chain seq x y z
N MET A 1 -26.28 59.56 24.59
CA MET A 1 -26.21 60.97 24.18
C MET A 1 -27.39 61.20 23.28
N ALA A 2 -28.35 61.74 23.84
CA ALA A 2 -28.92 63.07 23.73
C ALA A 2 -29.73 63.21 22.45
N SER A 3 -31.00 63.20 22.56
CA SER A 3 -31.95 64.28 22.91
C SER A 3 -32.31 65.15 21.70
N ARG A 4 -33.50 65.23 21.37
CA ARG A 4 -34.57 66.25 21.66
C ARG A 4 -35.61 66.20 20.57
N SER A 5 -36.89 65.88 20.75
CA SER A 5 -37.96 66.71 21.38
C SER A 5 -38.17 68.09 20.75
N LEU A 6 -39.39 68.24 20.33
CA LEU A 6 -40.23 69.42 20.39
C LEU A 6 -41.47 69.20 19.48
N ALA A 7 -42.64 68.99 19.88
CA ALA A 7 -43.65 69.75 20.66
C ALA A 7 -44.33 70.87 19.84
N ALA A 8 -45.66 70.69 19.79
CA ALA A 8 -46.75 71.63 19.84
C ALA A 8 -47.02 72.52 18.61
N THR A 9 -48.20 72.64 18.13
CA THR A 9 -49.27 73.37 18.76
C THR A 9 -50.60 73.23 17.98
N ARG A 10 -51.71 73.15 18.68
CA ARG A 10 -53.05 73.46 18.18
C ARG A 10 -53.23 74.98 18.12
N PRO A 11 -54.19 75.47 17.32
CA PRO A 11 -55.39 76.02 17.95
C PRO A 11 -56.72 75.88 17.14
N SER A 12 -57.70 75.73 17.88
CA SER A 12 -59.00 76.37 18.08
C SER A 12 -60.02 76.54 16.94
N SER A 13 -61.18 76.05 17.21
CA SER A 13 -62.49 76.27 16.59
C SER A 13 -62.94 77.76 16.64
N PRO A 14 -63.91 78.05 15.84
CA PRO A 14 -65.10 78.65 16.44
C PRO A 14 -66.44 78.12 15.90
N GLN A 15 -67.43 78.32 16.76
CA GLN A 15 -68.84 77.90 16.70
C GLN A 15 -69.73 78.82 15.82
N PRO A 16 -71.08 78.66 15.86
CA PRO A 16 -71.91 78.49 14.67
C PRO A 16 -72.85 79.68 14.44
N VAL A 17 -73.44 79.71 13.30
CA VAL A 17 -74.61 80.64 13.01
C VAL A 17 -75.74 79.83 12.38
N ALA A 18 -76.89 79.98 12.98
CA ALA A 18 -78.15 79.36 12.65
C ALA A 18 -78.95 80.03 11.52
N SER A 19 -79.81 79.22 10.88
CA SER A 19 -81.10 79.56 10.24
C SER A 19 -81.16 79.63 8.74
N PRO A 20 -82.29 79.38 8.05
CA PRO A 20 -83.58 78.80 8.46
C PRO A 20 -84.11 77.71 7.49
N ALA A 21 -85.15 76.99 7.92
CA ALA A 21 -85.87 75.98 7.23
C ALA A 21 -86.49 76.34 5.90
N ARG A 22 -86.25 75.55 4.85
CA ARG A 22 -87.08 75.44 3.65
C ARG A 22 -87.64 74.07 3.43
N ARG A 23 -88.92 73.90 3.43
CA ARG A 23 -89.71 72.76 3.07
C ARG A 23 -89.34 72.26 1.66
N ARG A 24 -89.00 70.99 1.45
CA ARG A 24 -88.84 70.39 0.10
C ARG A 24 -89.98 69.47 -0.17
N PRO A 25 -90.41 69.34 -1.41
CA PRO A 25 -91.52 68.45 -1.83
C PRO A 25 -91.01 67.01 -1.99
N PHE A 26 -91.84 66.03 -1.54
CA PHE A 26 -91.56 64.59 -1.53
C PHE A 26 -91.89 63.95 -2.92
N GLY A 27 -91.41 64.41 -4.02
CA GLY A 27 -91.70 63.86 -5.33
C GLY A 27 -90.63 63.04 -6.08
N PRO A 28 -89.30 63.35 -6.02
CA PRO A 28 -88.35 62.64 -6.85
C PRO A 28 -87.63 61.46 -6.18
N LEU A 29 -87.72 61.23 -4.85
CA LEU A 29 -87.01 60.15 -4.12
C LEU A 29 -87.56 58.72 -4.42
N LEU A 30 -88.83 58.56 -4.72
CA LEU A 30 -89.36 57.28 -5.08
C LEU A 30 -88.99 56.83 -6.50
N ALA A 31 -88.75 57.74 -7.43
CA ALA A 31 -88.34 57.39 -8.78
C ALA A 31 -86.85 56.96 -8.82
N VAL A 32 -85.95 57.62 -8.02
CA VAL A 32 -84.55 57.26 -7.92
C VAL A 32 -84.36 55.94 -7.17
N ALA A 33 -85.15 55.66 -6.14
CA ALA A 33 -85.13 54.37 -5.43
C ALA A 33 -85.62 53.21 -6.34
N ALA A 34 -86.66 53.43 -7.19
CA ALA A 34 -87.15 52.42 -8.14
C ALA A 34 -86.13 52.16 -9.28
N ILE A 35 -85.47 53.18 -9.80
CA ILE A 35 -84.36 53.01 -10.78
C ILE A 35 -83.14 52.36 -10.15
N GLY A 36 -82.77 52.71 -8.90
CA GLY A 36 -81.71 52.07 -8.15
C GLY A 36 -81.97 50.57 -7.89
N LEU A 37 -83.20 50.22 -7.53
CA LEU A 37 -83.65 48.82 -7.38
C LEU A 37 -83.66 48.07 -8.73
N LEU A 38 -84.02 48.71 -9.81
CA LEU A 38 -84.05 48.11 -11.15
C LEU A 38 -82.59 47.90 -11.67
N VAL A 39 -81.70 48.86 -11.43
CA VAL A 39 -80.29 48.76 -11.77
C VAL A 39 -79.54 47.67 -10.96
N LEU A 40 -79.97 47.39 -9.76
CA LEU A 40 -79.49 46.27 -8.95
C LEU A 40 -80.22 44.94 -9.27
N ALA A 41 -81.50 44.94 -9.53
CA ALA A 41 -82.27 43.74 -9.75
C ALA A 41 -82.02 43.06 -11.12
N VAL A 42 -81.76 43.83 -12.16
CA VAL A 42 -81.46 43.29 -13.50
C VAL A 42 -80.09 42.52 -13.52
N PRO A 43 -79.01 43.02 -13.00
CA PRO A 43 -77.78 42.23 -12.96
C PRO A 43 -77.90 41.03 -12.00
N VAL A 44 -78.64 41.15 -10.90
CA VAL A 44 -78.87 40.00 -9.97
C VAL A 44 -79.73 38.93 -10.63
N ALA A 45 -80.81 39.32 -11.32
CA ALA A 45 -81.66 38.38 -12.06
C ALA A 45 -80.94 37.73 -13.27
N ALA A 46 -80.17 38.56 -14.00
CA ALA A 46 -79.29 38.05 -15.08
C ALA A 46 -78.21 37.11 -14.58
N SER A 47 -77.57 37.43 -13.45
CA SER A 47 -76.54 36.56 -12.77
C SER A 47 -77.20 35.28 -12.26
N GLY A 48 -78.41 35.37 -11.67
CA GLY A 48 -79.19 34.20 -11.20
C GLY A 48 -79.63 33.27 -12.33
N ALA A 49 -80.11 33.84 -13.46
CA ALA A 49 -80.48 33.06 -14.65
C ALA A 49 -79.24 32.41 -15.32
N PHE A 50 -78.15 33.17 -15.40
CA PHE A 50 -76.88 32.63 -15.91
C PHE A 50 -76.34 31.51 -15.02
N TYR A 51 -76.31 31.73 -13.70
CA TYR A 51 -75.90 30.71 -12.77
C TYR A 51 -76.83 29.49 -12.76
N GLY A 52 -78.10 29.70 -12.82
CA GLY A 52 -79.08 28.60 -12.90
C GLY A 52 -78.93 27.75 -14.16
N SER A 53 -78.70 28.37 -15.32
CA SER A 53 -78.42 27.63 -16.55
C SER A 53 -77.06 26.89 -16.52
N PHE A 54 -76.07 27.50 -15.89
CA PHE A 54 -74.82 26.87 -15.70
C PHE A 54 -74.87 25.70 -14.69
N ALA A 55 -75.50 25.87 -13.55
CA ALA A 55 -75.63 24.84 -12.52
C ALA A 55 -76.39 23.59 -13.01
N LEU A 56 -77.28 23.75 -14.01
CA LEU A 56 -78.01 22.67 -14.66
C LEU A 56 -77.35 22.11 -15.92
N SER A 57 -76.19 22.64 -16.31
CA SER A 57 -75.42 22.15 -17.46
C SER A 57 -74.58 20.94 -17.09
N ASP A 58 -74.36 20.02 -18.04
CA ASP A 58 -73.47 18.87 -17.90
C ASP A 58 -72.01 19.20 -18.20
N GLY A 59 -71.71 20.48 -18.53
CA GLY A 59 -70.37 20.95 -18.88
C GLY A 59 -69.61 21.57 -17.71
N ILE A 60 -68.32 21.43 -17.73
CA ILE A 60 -67.38 22.11 -16.82
C ILE A 60 -67.44 23.64 -17.04
N ALA A 61 -67.29 24.44 -16.00
CA ALA A 61 -67.30 25.90 -16.07
C ALA A 61 -66.32 26.42 -17.13
N SER A 62 -66.82 27.40 -17.95
CA SER A 62 -65.92 28.03 -18.93
C SER A 62 -64.74 28.74 -18.24
N GLY A 63 -63.53 28.62 -18.79
CA GLY A 63 -62.32 29.17 -18.22
C GLY A 63 -61.62 28.26 -17.21
N VAL A 64 -62.15 27.07 -16.95
CA VAL A 64 -61.41 26.06 -16.15
C VAL A 64 -60.38 25.37 -17.03
N THR A 65 -59.18 25.29 -16.52
CA THR A 65 -58.05 24.54 -17.09
C THR A 65 -57.56 23.49 -16.10
N VAL A 66 -56.92 22.45 -16.59
CA VAL A 66 -56.19 21.49 -15.77
C VAL A 66 -54.74 21.53 -16.22
N SER A 67 -53.87 22.16 -15.41
CA SER A 67 -52.45 22.38 -15.70
C SER A 67 -52.21 22.84 -17.15
N GLY A 68 -52.98 23.88 -17.54
CA GLY A 68 -52.91 24.49 -18.86
C GLY A 68 -53.78 23.86 -19.95
N LEU A 69 -54.30 22.65 -19.77
CA LEU A 69 -55.28 22.03 -20.70
C LEU A 69 -56.65 22.62 -20.46
N SER A 70 -57.25 23.27 -21.47
CA SER A 70 -58.59 23.83 -21.36
C SER A 70 -59.66 22.71 -21.37
N VAL A 71 -60.46 22.62 -20.29
CA VAL A 71 -61.50 21.64 -20.11
C VAL A 71 -62.88 22.31 -19.98
N GLY A 72 -62.90 23.64 -20.00
CA GLY A 72 -64.15 24.40 -19.93
C GLY A 72 -65.12 24.07 -21.07
N GLY A 73 -66.39 23.83 -20.73
CA GLY A 73 -67.47 23.44 -21.68
C GLY A 73 -67.55 21.95 -22.03
N LEU A 74 -66.53 21.16 -21.66
CA LEU A 74 -66.52 19.70 -21.84
C LEU A 74 -67.37 19.03 -20.76
N THR A 75 -67.99 17.89 -21.08
CA THR A 75 -68.56 17.00 -20.05
C THR A 75 -67.44 16.31 -19.26
N VAL A 76 -67.73 15.75 -18.08
CA VAL A 76 -66.74 15.02 -17.27
C VAL A 76 -66.10 13.90 -18.07
N ASP A 77 -66.88 13.13 -18.86
CA ASP A 77 -66.35 12.03 -19.68
C ASP A 77 -65.43 12.54 -20.81
N GLN A 78 -65.77 13.66 -21.46
CA GLN A 78 -64.92 14.27 -22.50
C GLN A 78 -63.65 14.84 -21.92
N ALA A 79 -63.72 15.52 -20.76
CA ALA A 79 -62.60 16.05 -20.07
C ALA A 79 -61.66 14.92 -19.57
N ALA A 80 -62.26 13.85 -19.00
CA ALA A 80 -61.49 12.68 -18.58
C ALA A 80 -60.71 12.04 -19.75
N ALA A 81 -61.37 11.86 -20.90
CA ALA A 81 -60.71 11.30 -22.10
C ALA A 81 -59.54 12.19 -22.60
N ALA A 82 -59.76 13.52 -22.61
CA ALA A 82 -58.68 14.46 -23.03
C ALA A 82 -57.51 14.49 -22.04
N LEU A 83 -57.79 14.40 -20.75
CA LEU A 83 -56.76 14.35 -19.69
C LEU A 83 -55.99 13.02 -19.74
N ASP A 84 -56.65 11.90 -19.93
CA ASP A 84 -56.02 10.59 -20.05
C ASP A 84 -55.10 10.52 -21.26
N ASP A 85 -55.57 10.97 -22.42
CA ASP A 85 -54.76 10.99 -23.65
C ASP A 85 -53.50 11.85 -23.49
N LEU A 86 -53.65 13.06 -22.93
CA LEU A 86 -52.50 13.95 -22.75
C LEU A 86 -51.52 13.39 -21.70
N TRP A 87 -51.97 13.17 -20.46
CA TRP A 87 -51.08 12.96 -19.32
C TRP A 87 -50.57 11.52 -19.19
N ASN A 88 -51.35 10.52 -19.63
CA ASN A 88 -50.95 9.12 -19.53
C ASN A 88 -50.32 8.56 -20.81
N HIS A 89 -50.54 9.23 -21.98
CA HIS A 89 -50.09 8.68 -23.27
C HIS A 89 -49.17 9.59 -24.10
N GLN A 90 -49.28 10.93 -23.99
CA GLN A 90 -48.52 11.82 -24.85
C GLN A 90 -47.31 12.44 -24.18
N ILE A 91 -47.33 12.74 -22.88
CA ILE A 91 -46.21 13.37 -22.20
C ILE A 91 -45.11 12.35 -21.83
N THR A 92 -43.90 12.88 -21.74
CA THR A 92 -42.74 12.15 -21.25
C THR A 92 -42.11 12.88 -20.05
N LEU A 93 -41.52 12.13 -19.14
CA LEU A 93 -40.78 12.60 -18.01
C LEU A 93 -39.28 12.40 -18.25
N GLN A 94 -38.47 13.26 -17.69
CA GLN A 94 -37.04 13.05 -17.60
C GLN A 94 -36.65 12.54 -16.21
N VAL A 95 -35.87 11.48 -16.17
CA VAL A 95 -35.17 11.06 -14.95
C VAL A 95 -33.78 11.63 -15.04
N VAL A 96 -33.43 12.49 -14.10
CA VAL A 96 -32.21 13.30 -14.18
C VAL A 96 -31.22 12.90 -13.10
N ASP A 97 -29.96 12.77 -13.48
CA ASP A 97 -28.84 12.68 -12.57
C ASP A 97 -28.27 14.11 -12.35
N PRO A 98 -28.60 14.77 -11.25
CA PRO A 98 -28.24 16.19 -11.07
C PRO A 98 -26.72 16.48 -11.09
N PRO A 99 -25.86 15.64 -10.48
CA PRO A 99 -24.41 15.85 -10.52
C PRO A 99 -23.77 15.77 -11.90
N THR A 100 -24.28 14.89 -12.79
CA THR A 100 -23.69 14.72 -14.14
C THR A 100 -24.47 15.44 -15.23
N GLY A 101 -25.71 15.80 -14.96
CA GLY A 101 -26.64 16.35 -15.96
C GLY A 101 -27.17 15.31 -16.95
N SER A 102 -26.88 14.03 -16.74
CA SER A 102 -27.43 12.94 -17.56
C SER A 102 -28.94 12.81 -17.35
N ALA A 103 -29.67 12.58 -18.42
CA ALA A 103 -31.12 12.45 -18.36
C ALA A 103 -31.61 11.28 -19.23
N TRP A 104 -32.63 10.59 -18.73
CA TRP A 104 -33.32 9.49 -19.43
C TRP A 104 -34.79 9.84 -19.60
N THR A 105 -35.27 9.81 -20.83
CA THR A 105 -36.68 10.10 -21.15
C THR A 105 -37.51 8.83 -21.01
N MET A 106 -38.60 8.92 -20.26
CA MET A 106 -39.52 7.81 -19.99
C MET A 106 -40.97 8.29 -20.01
N SER A 107 -41.89 7.38 -20.23
CA SER A 107 -43.31 7.68 -20.03
C SER A 107 -43.63 7.75 -18.52
N PRO A 108 -44.67 8.50 -18.10
CA PRO A 108 -45.11 8.51 -16.72
C PRO A 108 -45.42 7.10 -16.19
N ALA A 109 -46.10 6.29 -17.00
CA ALA A 109 -46.49 4.92 -16.65
C ALA A 109 -45.28 4.01 -16.38
N GLU A 110 -44.16 4.15 -17.12
CA GLU A 110 -42.93 3.41 -16.84
C GLU A 110 -42.34 3.74 -15.46
N LEU A 111 -42.59 4.94 -14.96
CA LEU A 111 -42.15 5.40 -13.63
C LEU A 111 -43.27 5.22 -12.57
N GLY A 112 -44.37 4.56 -12.91
CA GLY A 112 -45.47 4.30 -12.00
C GLY A 112 -46.41 5.49 -11.77
N PHE A 113 -46.22 6.62 -12.49
CA PHE A 113 -47.16 7.74 -12.41
C PHE A 113 -48.37 7.48 -13.27
N THR A 114 -49.55 7.80 -12.73
CA THR A 114 -50.84 7.76 -13.45
C THR A 114 -51.69 8.95 -13.04
N VAL A 115 -52.24 9.66 -14.00
CA VAL A 115 -53.24 10.70 -13.73
C VAL A 115 -54.59 10.04 -13.63
N ASP A 116 -55.28 10.21 -12.49
CA ASP A 116 -56.70 9.86 -12.39
C ASP A 116 -57.53 10.93 -13.14
N ALA A 117 -57.65 10.69 -14.45
CA ALA A 117 -58.32 11.61 -15.35
C ALA A 117 -59.78 11.84 -14.97
N ARG A 118 -60.46 10.79 -14.48
CA ARG A 118 -61.89 10.91 -14.08
C ARG A 118 -61.99 11.75 -12.81
N GLN A 119 -61.27 11.45 -11.76
CA GLN A 119 -61.30 12.21 -10.51
C GLN A 119 -60.87 13.68 -10.75
N THR A 120 -59.88 13.89 -11.63
CA THR A 120 -59.45 15.24 -12.04
C THR A 120 -60.56 16.00 -12.75
N ALA A 121 -61.27 15.36 -13.72
CA ALA A 121 -62.38 15.95 -14.42
C ALA A 121 -63.55 16.27 -13.47
N GLU A 122 -63.85 15.39 -12.51
CA GLU A 122 -64.85 15.62 -11.47
C GLU A 122 -64.56 16.82 -10.58
N ARG A 123 -63.23 16.99 -10.21
CA ARG A 123 -62.77 18.20 -9.52
C ARG A 123 -62.94 19.47 -10.36
N ALA A 124 -62.60 19.40 -11.63
CA ALA A 124 -62.82 20.52 -12.54
C ALA A 124 -64.32 20.83 -12.70
N PHE A 125 -65.19 19.82 -12.76
CA PHE A 125 -66.64 19.98 -12.83
C PHE A 125 -67.24 20.59 -11.56
N SER A 126 -66.65 20.35 -10.39
CA SER A 126 -67.13 20.90 -9.11
C SER A 126 -66.93 22.40 -8.98
N VAL A 127 -66.06 23.03 -9.83
CA VAL A 127 -65.84 24.47 -9.84
C VAL A 127 -67.12 25.22 -10.17
N GLY A 128 -67.59 26.09 -9.30
CA GLY A 128 -68.85 26.83 -9.41
C GLY A 128 -70.07 26.03 -9.01
N ARG A 129 -69.91 24.82 -8.45
CA ARG A 129 -70.96 23.95 -7.94
C ARG A 129 -70.75 23.59 -6.46
N GLU A 130 -70.16 24.48 -5.72
CA GLU A 130 -69.95 24.36 -4.28
C GLU A 130 -71.26 24.40 -3.52
N GLN A 131 -71.30 23.80 -2.33
CA GLN A 131 -72.50 23.71 -1.52
C GLN A 131 -73.07 25.09 -1.08
N GLN A 132 -72.17 26.06 -0.90
CA GLN A 132 -72.60 27.43 -0.57
C GLN A 132 -72.79 28.24 -1.85
N LEU A 133 -74.03 28.75 -2.06
CA LEU A 133 -74.43 29.48 -3.26
C LEU A 133 -73.51 30.71 -3.54
N THR A 134 -73.10 31.44 -2.52
CA THR A 134 -72.27 32.61 -2.65
C THR A 134 -70.88 32.25 -3.17
N GLU A 135 -70.32 31.20 -2.66
CA GLU A 135 -69.01 30.66 -3.07
C GLU A 135 -69.07 30.09 -4.50
N ALA A 136 -70.08 29.37 -4.80
CA ALA A 136 -70.37 28.80 -6.13
C ALA A 136 -70.48 29.88 -7.22
N VAL A 137 -71.19 30.94 -6.94
CA VAL A 137 -71.34 32.10 -7.87
C VAL A 137 -69.99 32.84 -8.02
N GLU A 138 -69.27 33.05 -6.94
CA GLU A 138 -67.99 33.72 -6.98
C GLU A 138 -66.97 32.89 -7.78
N ARG A 139 -66.86 31.63 -7.57
CA ARG A 139 -65.98 30.73 -8.33
C ARG A 139 -66.37 30.61 -9.80
N ALA A 140 -67.64 30.49 -10.10
CA ALA A 140 -68.12 30.48 -11.49
C ALA A 140 -67.80 31.82 -12.21
N ALA A 141 -67.91 32.96 -11.52
CA ALA A 141 -67.57 34.28 -12.08
C ALA A 141 -66.07 34.43 -12.21
N THR A 142 -65.30 33.92 -11.28
CA THR A 142 -63.82 33.94 -11.32
C THR A 142 -63.31 33.08 -12.46
N SER A 143 -63.81 31.90 -12.67
CA SER A 143 -63.42 31.02 -13.80
C SER A 143 -63.60 31.69 -15.15
N LEU A 144 -64.73 32.45 -15.32
CA LEU A 144 -65.00 33.21 -16.56
C LEU A 144 -64.08 34.42 -16.79
N ARG A 145 -63.62 35.09 -15.71
CA ARG A 145 -62.87 36.36 -15.80
C ARG A 145 -61.37 36.19 -15.75
N LEU A 146 -60.89 35.26 -14.89
CA LEU A 146 -59.48 35.11 -14.57
C LEU A 146 -58.96 33.71 -14.95
N GLY A 147 -59.88 32.75 -15.21
CA GLY A 147 -59.50 31.35 -15.32
C GLY A 147 -59.26 30.73 -13.94
N ILE A 148 -59.55 29.43 -13.85
CA ILE A 148 -59.17 28.62 -12.68
C ILE A 148 -58.42 27.41 -13.20
N ASP A 149 -57.17 27.27 -12.76
CA ASP A 149 -56.37 26.11 -13.09
C ASP A 149 -56.46 25.07 -11.96
N ILE A 150 -56.81 23.85 -12.31
CA ILE A 150 -56.94 22.72 -11.40
C ILE A 150 -55.71 21.82 -11.52
N GLU A 151 -55.14 21.44 -10.40
CA GLU A 151 -54.07 20.47 -10.38
C GLU A 151 -54.60 19.05 -10.57
N PRO A 152 -54.02 18.24 -11.46
CA PRO A 152 -54.48 16.88 -11.69
C PRO A 152 -54.24 15.97 -10.47
N VAL A 153 -55.08 14.97 -10.31
CA VAL A 153 -54.89 13.92 -9.31
C VAL A 153 -53.89 12.92 -9.87
N VAL A 154 -52.69 12.90 -9.28
CA VAL A 154 -51.63 11.99 -9.70
C VAL A 154 -51.44 10.90 -8.67
N ASN A 155 -51.48 9.66 -9.10
CA ASN A 155 -51.17 8.48 -8.30
C ASN A 155 -49.81 7.96 -8.67
N LEU A 156 -49.11 7.37 -7.69
CA LEU A 156 -47.84 6.69 -7.88
C LEU A 156 -47.95 5.22 -7.48
N ASP A 157 -47.73 4.32 -8.43
CA ASP A 157 -47.50 2.91 -8.15
C ASP A 157 -46.02 2.71 -7.74
N ALA A 158 -45.78 2.62 -6.43
CA ALA A 158 -44.46 2.47 -5.85
C ALA A 158 -43.77 1.19 -6.29
N SER A 159 -44.50 0.13 -6.64
CA SER A 159 -43.90 -1.14 -7.07
C SER A 159 -43.32 -1.05 -8.48
N THR A 160 -44.07 -0.43 -9.40
CA THR A 160 -43.59 -0.15 -10.77
C THR A 160 -42.43 0.82 -10.75
N ALA A 161 -42.53 1.92 -9.98
CA ALA A 161 -41.47 2.90 -9.82
C ALA A 161 -40.16 2.25 -9.27
N ARG A 162 -40.27 1.43 -8.22
CA ARG A 162 -39.12 0.69 -7.65
C ARG A 162 -38.47 -0.21 -8.68
N THR A 163 -39.26 -0.99 -9.41
CA THR A 163 -38.74 -1.92 -10.43
C THR A 163 -37.92 -1.16 -11.49
N ARG A 164 -38.43 -0.01 -11.92
CA ARG A 164 -37.76 0.82 -12.91
C ARG A 164 -36.48 1.48 -12.38
N LEU A 165 -36.53 2.00 -11.15
CA LEU A 165 -35.34 2.59 -10.49
C LEU A 165 -34.25 1.54 -10.27
N VAL A 166 -34.59 0.32 -9.85
CA VAL A 166 -33.63 -0.79 -9.73
C VAL A 166 -32.99 -1.12 -11.07
N ALA A 167 -33.75 -1.10 -12.17
CA ALA A 167 -33.21 -1.32 -13.51
C ALA A 167 -32.24 -0.18 -13.96
N LEU A 168 -32.45 1.03 -13.46
CA LEU A 168 -31.55 2.18 -13.72
C LEU A 168 -30.29 2.18 -12.88
N ALA A 169 -30.30 1.55 -11.71
CA ALA A 169 -29.20 1.59 -10.76
C ALA A 169 -27.81 1.23 -11.38
N PRO A 170 -27.66 0.13 -12.16
CA PRO A 170 -26.38 -0.22 -12.77
C PRO A 170 -25.94 0.75 -13.88
N LEU A 171 -26.84 1.53 -14.45
CA LEU A 171 -26.57 2.48 -15.53
C LEU A 171 -26.17 3.87 -15.01
N THR A 172 -26.46 4.16 -13.75
CA THR A 172 -26.31 5.50 -13.15
C THR A 172 -25.27 5.52 -12.04
N GLY A 173 -24.99 4.38 -11.42
CA GLY A 173 -23.98 4.23 -10.39
C GLY A 173 -22.55 4.26 -10.95
N THR A 174 -21.60 4.57 -10.09
CA THR A 174 -20.16 4.40 -10.32
C THR A 174 -19.59 3.61 -9.17
N LEU A 175 -18.78 2.57 -9.50
CA LEU A 175 -18.10 1.79 -8.46
C LEU A 175 -17.02 2.63 -7.79
N SER A 176 -16.82 2.42 -6.50
CA SER A 176 -15.63 2.93 -5.80
C SER A 176 -14.37 2.26 -6.35
N GLN A 177 -13.28 2.95 -6.26
CA GLN A 177 -11.95 2.45 -6.58
C GLN A 177 -11.07 2.57 -5.34
N ASP A 178 -10.48 1.47 -4.92
CA ASP A 178 -9.55 1.44 -3.81
C ASP A 178 -8.24 2.18 -4.16
N ALA A 179 -7.62 2.77 -3.13
CA ALA A 179 -6.24 3.19 -3.24
C ALA A 179 -5.37 1.94 -3.43
N HIS A 180 -4.36 2.05 -4.29
CA HIS A 180 -3.49 0.95 -4.63
C HIS A 180 -2.04 1.40 -4.67
N LEU A 181 -1.14 0.52 -4.16
CA LEU A 181 0.30 0.69 -4.19
C LEU A 181 0.92 -0.30 -5.17
N GLU A 182 1.85 0.16 -5.98
CA GLU A 182 2.70 -0.69 -6.82
C GLU A 182 4.15 -0.23 -6.75
N ILE A 183 5.08 -1.17 -6.95
CA ILE A 183 6.51 -0.90 -7.04
C ILE A 183 6.96 -1.43 -8.40
N VAL A 184 7.44 -0.52 -9.26
CA VAL A 184 7.92 -0.83 -10.60
C VAL A 184 9.30 -0.24 -10.78
N ASP A 185 10.29 -1.06 -11.12
CA ASP A 185 11.70 -0.66 -11.28
C ASP A 185 12.24 0.12 -10.06
N GLY A 186 11.83 -0.30 -8.86
CA GLY A 186 12.20 0.35 -7.61
C GLY A 186 11.55 1.72 -7.37
N ILE A 187 10.52 2.08 -8.14
CA ILE A 187 9.75 3.31 -7.99
C ILE A 187 8.40 2.98 -7.36
N VAL A 188 8.11 3.62 -6.23
CA VAL A 188 6.82 3.51 -5.55
C VAL A 188 5.80 4.39 -6.26
N ARG A 189 4.67 3.80 -6.65
CA ARG A 189 3.55 4.49 -7.29
C ARG A 189 2.27 4.27 -6.50
N ILE A 190 1.54 5.36 -6.27
CA ILE A 190 0.26 5.33 -5.59
C ILE A 190 -0.83 5.71 -6.59
N THR A 191 -1.82 4.87 -6.72
CA THR A 191 -3.10 5.20 -7.35
C THR A 191 -4.06 5.61 -6.24
N PRO A 192 -4.55 6.86 -6.22
CA PRO A 192 -5.46 7.32 -5.17
C PRO A 192 -6.81 6.64 -5.27
N SER A 193 -7.47 6.47 -4.13
CA SER A 193 -8.84 5.99 -4.07
C SER A 193 -9.82 6.97 -4.73
N ARG A 194 -10.94 6.45 -5.19
CA ARG A 194 -12.06 7.24 -5.69
C ARG A 194 -13.36 6.72 -5.06
N GLU A 195 -14.12 7.65 -4.52
CA GLU A 195 -15.45 7.35 -4.03
C GLU A 195 -16.38 7.04 -5.20
N GLY A 196 -17.12 5.97 -5.08
CA GLY A 196 -18.22 5.62 -5.96
C GLY A 196 -19.54 6.23 -5.49
N ARG A 197 -20.60 5.98 -6.24
CA ARG A 197 -21.96 6.34 -5.86
C ARG A 197 -22.95 5.31 -6.37
N MET A 198 -23.97 5.05 -5.61
CA MET A 198 -25.02 4.12 -5.96
C MET A 198 -26.38 4.83 -5.89
N LEU A 199 -27.27 4.54 -6.86
CA LEU A 199 -28.63 5.06 -6.83
C LEU A 199 -29.32 4.61 -5.54
N ASN A 200 -29.77 5.57 -4.75
CA ASN A 200 -30.61 5.33 -3.59
C ASN A 200 -32.07 5.23 -4.04
N VAL A 201 -32.48 4.00 -4.36
CA VAL A 201 -33.81 3.70 -4.87
C VAL A 201 -34.89 4.11 -3.86
N ASP A 202 -34.65 3.85 -2.56
CA ASP A 202 -35.64 4.17 -1.52
C ASP A 202 -35.80 5.68 -1.35
N ALA A 203 -34.73 6.43 -1.25
CA ALA A 203 -34.82 7.89 -1.13
C ALA A 203 -35.43 8.53 -2.40
N THR A 204 -35.10 8.01 -3.59
CA THR A 204 -35.71 8.50 -4.84
C THR A 204 -37.19 8.20 -4.86
N LEU A 205 -37.62 7.01 -4.42
CA LEU A 205 -39.02 6.63 -4.35
C LEU A 205 -39.78 7.46 -3.30
N GLU A 206 -39.20 7.73 -2.15
CA GLU A 206 -39.79 8.63 -1.14
C GLU A 206 -39.99 10.04 -1.69
N LEU A 207 -39.01 10.57 -2.44
CA LEU A 207 -39.15 11.86 -3.12
C LEU A 207 -40.34 11.82 -4.13
N MET A 208 -40.44 10.75 -4.93
CA MET A 208 -41.53 10.59 -5.91
C MET A 208 -42.89 10.49 -5.23
N ALA A 209 -42.96 9.84 -4.09
CA ALA A 209 -44.19 9.64 -3.33
C ALA A 209 -44.65 10.89 -2.55
N ALA A 210 -43.73 11.77 -2.17
CA ALA A 210 -44.02 12.95 -1.38
C ALA A 210 -44.94 13.95 -2.11
N ASP A 211 -44.67 14.19 -3.39
CA ASP A 211 -45.51 15.08 -4.23
C ASP A 211 -45.44 14.66 -5.71
N PRO A 212 -46.17 13.63 -6.08
CA PRO A 212 -46.15 13.11 -7.45
C PRO A 212 -46.69 14.12 -8.48
N ALA A 213 -47.62 14.97 -8.09
CA ALA A 213 -48.22 15.97 -8.99
C ALA A 213 -47.21 17.04 -9.37
N THR A 214 -46.47 17.58 -8.42
CA THR A 214 -45.44 18.58 -8.71
C THR A 214 -44.34 18.01 -9.61
N LEU A 215 -43.91 16.77 -9.40
CA LEU A 215 -42.88 16.14 -10.25
C LEU A 215 -43.38 15.96 -11.68
N LEU A 216 -44.57 15.43 -11.86
CA LEU A 216 -45.12 15.14 -13.18
C LEU A 216 -45.50 16.41 -13.94
N VAL A 217 -46.20 17.31 -13.26
CA VAL A 217 -46.91 18.41 -13.93
C VAL A 217 -46.08 19.69 -13.95
N ARG A 218 -45.42 20.02 -12.85
CA ARG A 218 -44.72 21.28 -12.68
C ARG A 218 -43.28 21.24 -13.13
N TYR A 219 -42.59 20.14 -12.79
CA TYR A 219 -41.15 20.01 -13.12
C TYR A 219 -40.92 19.22 -14.41
N GLY A 220 -41.74 18.19 -14.70
CA GLY A 220 -41.54 17.32 -15.85
C GLY A 220 -40.29 16.46 -15.75
N PHE A 221 -39.68 16.36 -14.55
CA PHE A 221 -38.53 15.49 -14.30
C PHE A 221 -38.51 14.95 -12.86
N VAL A 222 -37.84 13.81 -12.70
CA VAL A 222 -37.56 13.16 -11.42
C VAL A 222 -36.04 13.20 -11.18
N PRO A 223 -35.54 13.92 -10.17
CA PRO A 223 -34.14 13.88 -9.82
C PRO A 223 -33.81 12.58 -9.10
N LEU A 224 -32.71 11.91 -9.52
CA LEU A 224 -32.19 10.74 -8.86
C LEU A 224 -31.38 11.15 -7.61
N ILE A 225 -31.56 10.38 -6.54
CA ILE A 225 -30.81 10.56 -5.29
C ILE A 225 -29.75 9.46 -5.22
N PHE A 226 -28.52 9.82 -4.91
CA PHE A 226 -27.41 8.89 -4.80
C PHE A 226 -26.90 8.81 -3.37
N SER A 227 -26.49 7.62 -2.97
CA SER A 227 -25.69 7.39 -1.77
C SER A 227 -24.24 7.21 -2.15
N PRO A 228 -23.28 7.78 -1.39
CA PRO A 228 -21.87 7.56 -1.60
C PRO A 228 -21.52 6.09 -1.36
N GLN A 229 -20.60 5.56 -2.16
CA GLN A 229 -20.01 4.25 -1.98
C GLN A 229 -18.52 4.45 -1.70
N PRO A 230 -18.10 4.43 -0.42
CA PRO A 230 -16.71 4.61 -0.08
C PRO A 230 -15.88 3.42 -0.60
N PRO A 231 -14.62 3.64 -0.96
CA PRO A 231 -13.68 2.56 -1.22
C PRO A 231 -13.35 1.79 0.06
N ASP A 232 -12.97 0.53 -0.07
CA ASP A 232 -12.54 -0.29 1.06
C ASP A 232 -11.16 0.15 1.57
N ILE A 233 -10.25 0.52 0.64
CA ILE A 233 -8.94 1.07 0.93
C ILE A 233 -8.91 2.54 0.52
N VAL A 234 -8.89 3.42 1.52
CA VAL A 234 -8.92 4.88 1.31
C VAL A 234 -7.53 5.44 1.05
N ASP A 235 -6.51 4.93 1.76
CA ASP A 235 -5.15 5.44 1.76
C ASP A 235 -4.13 4.31 1.92
N VAL A 236 -3.04 4.38 1.16
CA VAL A 236 -1.90 3.46 1.19
C VAL A 236 -0.58 4.18 1.50
N GLN A 237 -0.63 5.42 1.99
CA GLN A 237 0.57 6.23 2.22
C GLN A 237 1.52 5.58 3.23
N ALA A 238 1.00 4.97 4.31
CA ALA A 238 1.82 4.29 5.30
C ALA A 238 2.60 3.10 4.71
N ALA A 239 1.98 2.33 3.81
CA ALA A 239 2.62 1.25 3.08
C ALA A 239 3.66 1.78 2.08
N ALA A 240 3.37 2.87 1.40
CA ALA A 240 4.31 3.54 0.50
C ALA A 240 5.55 4.06 1.24
N ASP A 241 5.35 4.69 2.39
CA ASP A 241 6.45 5.16 3.24
C ASP A 241 7.31 4.00 3.77
N GLN A 242 6.70 2.86 4.06
CA GLN A 242 7.41 1.64 4.43
C GLN A 242 8.22 1.08 3.25
N ALA A 243 7.64 1.03 2.05
CA ALA A 243 8.33 0.61 0.83
C ALA A 243 9.54 1.50 0.53
N GLU A 244 9.38 2.82 0.62
CA GLU A 244 10.48 3.77 0.42
C GLU A 244 11.60 3.60 1.45
N ARG A 245 11.27 3.32 2.73
CA ARG A 245 12.28 3.00 3.75
C ARG A 245 13.06 1.73 3.41
N LEU A 246 12.39 0.67 2.94
CA LEU A 246 13.04 -0.57 2.52
C LEU A 246 13.91 -0.35 1.27
N LEU A 247 13.44 0.41 0.30
CA LEU A 247 14.19 0.77 -0.90
C LEU A 247 15.42 1.64 -0.61
N ALA A 248 15.40 2.41 0.47
CA ALA A 248 16.50 3.25 0.93
C ALA A 248 17.39 2.56 1.97
N ALA A 249 17.01 1.36 2.43
CA ALA A 249 17.78 0.64 3.43
C ALA A 249 19.15 0.23 2.88
N PRO A 250 20.20 0.23 3.71
CA PRO A 250 21.51 -0.26 3.29
C PRO A 250 21.39 -1.75 2.94
N ALA A 251 21.63 -2.09 1.68
CA ALA A 251 21.61 -3.45 1.17
C ALA A 251 22.97 -3.75 0.54
N VAL A 252 23.97 -4.01 1.36
CA VAL A 252 25.33 -4.36 0.90
C VAL A 252 25.72 -5.67 1.54
N LEU A 253 25.66 -6.74 0.77
CA LEU A 253 26.16 -8.03 1.20
C LEU A 253 27.69 -8.05 1.08
N ALA A 254 28.38 -8.35 2.18
CA ALA A 254 29.81 -8.55 2.22
C ALA A 254 30.11 -10.04 2.37
N ALA A 255 31.14 -10.53 1.68
CA ALA A 255 31.68 -11.87 1.88
C ALA A 255 33.21 -11.80 2.02
N TYR A 256 33.74 -12.41 3.07
CA TYR A 256 35.18 -12.50 3.31
C TYR A 256 35.72 -13.81 2.71
N ASP A 257 36.70 -13.69 1.83
CA ASP A 257 37.41 -14.84 1.29
C ASP A 257 38.67 -15.11 2.18
N PRO A 258 38.65 -16.16 3.00
CA PRO A 258 39.75 -16.45 3.89
C PRO A 258 41.03 -16.91 3.16
N VAL A 259 40.91 -17.38 1.90
CA VAL A 259 42.05 -17.83 1.11
C VAL A 259 42.82 -16.64 0.55
N THR A 260 42.12 -15.66 -0.01
CA THR A 260 42.76 -14.47 -0.61
C THR A 260 42.91 -13.30 0.36
N GLY A 261 42.14 -13.30 1.45
CA GLY A 261 42.04 -12.20 2.40
C GLY A 261 41.17 -11.03 1.86
N GLU A 262 40.48 -11.23 0.74
CA GLU A 262 39.64 -10.20 0.10
C GLU A 262 38.26 -10.08 0.74
N MET A 263 37.74 -8.87 0.77
CA MET A 263 36.36 -8.58 1.09
C MET A 263 35.61 -8.35 -0.22
N LEU A 264 34.78 -9.30 -0.59
CA LEU A 264 33.87 -9.21 -1.74
C LEU A 264 32.60 -8.51 -1.31
N THR A 265 32.08 -7.62 -2.13
CA THR A 265 30.85 -6.90 -1.83
C THR A 265 29.89 -6.95 -3.01
N TRP A 266 28.61 -7.06 -2.69
CA TRP A 266 27.51 -6.94 -3.64
C TRP A 266 26.49 -5.95 -3.12
N ALA A 267 26.24 -4.92 -3.92
CA ALA A 267 25.23 -3.92 -3.65
C ALA A 267 24.15 -4.04 -4.74
N PRO A 268 22.99 -4.65 -4.44
CA PRO A 268 21.89 -4.70 -5.38
C PRO A 268 21.41 -3.28 -5.70
N ASP A 269 20.98 -3.08 -6.93
CA ASP A 269 20.38 -1.82 -7.32
C ASP A 269 18.96 -1.67 -6.76
N ARG A 270 18.41 -0.48 -6.87
CA ARG A 270 17.08 -0.14 -6.34
C ARG A 270 15.96 -0.95 -7.01
N ALA A 271 16.11 -1.31 -8.28
CA ALA A 271 15.15 -2.15 -8.99
C ALA A 271 15.12 -3.57 -8.42
N THR A 272 16.30 -4.17 -8.22
CA THR A 272 16.45 -5.47 -7.57
C THR A 272 15.85 -5.48 -6.16
N ILE A 273 16.09 -4.43 -5.36
CA ILE A 273 15.48 -4.29 -4.03
C ILE A 273 13.96 -4.18 -4.16
N GLY A 274 13.47 -3.44 -5.15
CA GLY A 274 12.04 -3.32 -5.45
C GLY A 274 11.36 -4.66 -5.72
N ASP A 275 12.04 -5.55 -6.44
CA ASP A 275 11.55 -6.91 -6.71
C ASP A 275 11.44 -7.78 -5.45
N TRP A 276 12.20 -7.48 -4.39
CA TRP A 276 12.11 -8.20 -3.12
C TRP A 276 10.96 -7.76 -2.25
N ILE A 277 10.36 -6.62 -2.56
CA ILE A 277 9.27 -6.07 -1.78
C ILE A 277 7.96 -6.64 -2.30
N ARG A 278 7.20 -7.29 -1.42
CA ARG A 278 5.87 -7.82 -1.69
C ARG A 278 4.83 -6.97 -1.00
N ILE A 279 3.83 -6.56 -1.76
CA ILE A 279 2.63 -5.91 -1.23
C ILE A 279 1.64 -7.02 -0.90
N ALA A 280 1.25 -7.13 0.37
CA ALA A 280 0.26 -8.11 0.82
C ALA A 280 -1.12 -7.68 0.32
N GLN A 281 -1.68 -8.41 -0.63
CA GLN A 281 -3.02 -8.18 -1.16
C GLN A 281 -4.07 -8.79 -0.24
N GLY A 282 -5.18 -8.07 -0.03
CA GLY A 282 -6.32 -8.55 0.75
C GLY A 282 -6.27 -8.25 2.25
N GLY A 283 -5.25 -7.57 2.72
CA GLY A 283 -5.21 -6.97 4.06
C GLY A 283 -5.68 -5.51 4.04
N MET A 284 -6.43 -5.08 5.02
CA MET A 284 -6.76 -3.66 5.21
C MET A 284 -6.08 -3.15 6.48
N PRO A 285 -5.13 -2.19 6.39
CA PRO A 285 -4.55 -1.57 5.19
C PRO A 285 -3.54 -2.47 4.46
N GLU A 286 -3.20 -2.15 3.21
CA GLU A 286 -2.10 -2.81 2.49
C GLU A 286 -0.81 -2.76 3.31
N SER A 287 -0.11 -3.87 3.42
CA SER A 287 1.18 -3.98 4.11
C SER A 287 2.29 -4.38 3.16
N VAL A 288 3.50 -3.99 3.52
CA VAL A 288 4.71 -4.22 2.72
C VAL A 288 5.63 -5.17 3.48
N GLU A 289 6.08 -6.22 2.82
CA GLU A 289 6.95 -7.24 3.38
C GLU A 289 8.14 -7.50 2.45
N LEU A 290 9.27 -7.94 3.04
CA LEU A 290 10.38 -8.48 2.27
C LEU A 290 10.11 -9.95 1.90
N ASP A 291 10.22 -10.27 0.62
CA ASP A 291 10.11 -11.64 0.10
C ASP A 291 11.45 -12.37 0.25
N ALA A 292 11.57 -13.17 1.30
CA ALA A 292 12.79 -13.92 1.61
C ALA A 292 13.20 -14.88 0.46
N ALA A 293 12.24 -15.43 -0.30
CA ALA A 293 12.56 -16.32 -1.40
C ALA A 293 13.21 -15.58 -2.58
N ARG A 294 12.75 -14.37 -2.87
CA ARG A 294 13.35 -13.53 -3.93
C ARG A 294 14.74 -13.02 -3.52
N ILE A 295 14.93 -12.65 -2.26
CA ILE A 295 16.24 -12.29 -1.72
C ILE A 295 17.20 -13.48 -1.86
N ALA A 296 16.77 -14.69 -1.46
CA ALA A 296 17.56 -15.90 -1.59
C ALA A 296 17.95 -16.20 -3.05
N ALA A 297 16.99 -16.13 -3.97
CA ALA A 297 17.25 -16.35 -5.40
C ALA A 297 18.27 -15.36 -5.97
N SER A 298 18.17 -14.07 -5.61
CA SER A 298 19.13 -13.05 -6.03
C SER A 298 20.53 -13.28 -5.44
N THR A 299 20.58 -13.74 -4.18
CA THR A 299 21.83 -14.09 -3.49
C THR A 299 22.48 -15.32 -4.12
N GLU A 300 21.71 -16.33 -4.53
CA GLU A 300 22.21 -17.48 -5.27
C GLU A 300 22.85 -17.09 -6.62
N VAL A 301 22.21 -16.17 -7.35
CA VAL A 301 22.76 -15.64 -8.61
C VAL A 301 24.11 -14.95 -8.36
N TRP A 302 24.19 -14.13 -7.33
CA TRP A 302 25.45 -13.50 -6.95
C TRP A 302 26.50 -14.54 -6.51
N ALA A 303 26.14 -15.51 -5.67
CA ALA A 303 27.03 -16.58 -5.24
C ALA A 303 27.62 -17.35 -6.43
N ALA A 304 26.78 -17.66 -7.44
CA ALA A 304 27.23 -18.33 -8.65
C ALA A 304 28.21 -17.47 -9.47
N SER A 305 28.15 -16.15 -9.38
CA SER A 305 29.07 -15.24 -10.07
C SER A 305 30.49 -15.22 -9.49
N LEU A 306 30.72 -15.82 -8.28
CA LEU A 306 32.02 -15.89 -7.64
C LEU A 306 32.99 -16.89 -8.32
N GLY A 307 32.48 -17.69 -9.25
CA GLY A 307 33.23 -18.68 -10.01
C GLY A 307 33.04 -20.11 -9.49
N ASP A 308 33.54 -21.09 -10.26
CA ASP A 308 33.23 -22.52 -10.02
C ASP A 308 33.88 -23.10 -8.74
N GLU A 309 35.00 -22.55 -8.30
CA GLU A 309 35.72 -23.02 -7.12
C GLU A 309 35.15 -22.44 -5.81
N ARG A 310 34.65 -21.22 -5.84
CA ARG A 310 34.13 -20.50 -4.68
C ARG A 310 32.66 -20.82 -4.45
N GLN A 311 32.25 -20.80 -3.20
CA GLN A 311 30.85 -20.89 -2.79
C GLN A 311 30.61 -20.13 -1.50
N ILE A 312 29.40 -19.69 -1.31
CA ILE A 312 28.92 -19.13 -0.04
C ILE A 312 27.65 -19.85 0.36
N ASP A 313 27.31 -19.83 1.63
CA ASP A 313 25.97 -20.20 2.07
C ASP A 313 24.98 -19.10 1.67
N ALA A 314 24.34 -19.29 0.52
CA ALA A 314 23.43 -18.31 -0.05
C ALA A 314 22.21 -18.06 0.86
N ALA A 315 21.76 -19.07 1.60
CA ALA A 315 20.64 -18.94 2.52
C ALA A 315 20.99 -18.10 3.75
N ALA A 316 22.17 -18.36 4.34
CA ALA A 316 22.69 -17.55 5.44
C ALA A 316 22.96 -16.10 4.99
N ALA A 317 23.54 -15.92 3.80
CA ALA A 317 23.81 -14.61 3.22
C ALA A 317 22.51 -13.82 2.94
N ALA A 318 21.48 -14.48 2.40
CA ALA A 318 20.16 -13.87 2.19
C ALA A 318 19.50 -13.44 3.51
N SER A 319 19.61 -14.27 4.55
CA SER A 319 19.09 -13.93 5.88
C SER A 319 19.84 -12.73 6.47
N ALA A 320 21.15 -12.68 6.34
CA ALA A 320 21.97 -11.55 6.81
C ALA A 320 21.60 -10.25 6.08
N LEU A 321 21.39 -10.31 4.77
CA LEU A 321 20.95 -9.17 3.96
C LEU A 321 19.58 -8.66 4.37
N GLN A 322 18.63 -9.56 4.59
CA GLN A 322 17.30 -9.22 5.09
C GLN A 322 17.36 -8.54 6.46
N GLN A 323 18.15 -9.08 7.38
CA GLN A 323 18.36 -8.49 8.72
C GLN A 323 18.95 -7.08 8.63
N MET A 324 19.95 -6.89 7.75
CA MET A 324 20.55 -5.58 7.51
C MET A 324 19.54 -4.55 7.00
N MET A 325 18.70 -4.94 6.06
CA MET A 325 17.63 -4.07 5.55
C MET A 325 16.60 -3.70 6.62
N LEU A 326 16.45 -4.54 7.64
CA LEU A 326 15.62 -4.28 8.81
C LEU A 326 16.35 -3.54 9.94
N GLY A 327 17.61 -3.11 9.71
CA GLY A 327 18.40 -2.32 10.65
C GLY A 327 19.23 -3.11 11.63
N ALA A 328 19.36 -4.44 11.49
CA ALA A 328 20.24 -5.25 12.31
C ALA A 328 21.67 -5.28 11.73
N PRO A 329 22.73 -5.35 12.57
CA PRO A 329 24.08 -5.54 12.09
C PRO A 329 24.23 -6.93 11.46
N ALA A 330 24.86 -7.01 10.30
CA ALA A 330 25.17 -8.27 9.64
C ALA A 330 26.69 -8.52 9.63
N GLN A 331 27.07 -9.78 9.85
CA GLN A 331 28.45 -10.22 9.66
C GLN A 331 28.67 -10.58 8.18
N PRO A 332 29.89 -10.41 7.63
CA PRO A 332 30.18 -10.85 6.29
C PRO A 332 30.01 -12.37 6.17
N ALA A 333 29.46 -12.81 5.04
CA ALA A 333 29.45 -14.22 4.69
C ALA A 333 30.90 -14.72 4.52
N ILE A 334 31.15 -16.00 4.76
CA ILE A 334 32.47 -16.60 4.55
C ILE A 334 32.44 -17.36 3.23
N VAL A 335 33.41 -17.04 2.36
CA VAL A 335 33.64 -17.81 1.14
C VAL A 335 34.30 -19.13 1.52
N SER A 336 33.76 -20.22 1.02
CA SER A 336 34.33 -21.55 1.09
C SER A 336 34.70 -22.05 -0.31
N TYR A 337 35.46 -23.16 -0.37
CA TYR A 337 35.94 -23.69 -1.64
C TYR A 337 35.46 -25.11 -1.87
N ARG A 338 35.40 -25.52 -3.14
CA ARG A 338 35.08 -26.89 -3.54
C ARG A 338 36.35 -27.73 -3.68
N PRO A 339 36.27 -29.04 -3.43
CA PRO A 339 37.33 -29.96 -3.81
C PRO A 339 37.58 -29.91 -5.33
N THR A 340 38.85 -30.08 -5.73
CA THR A 340 39.22 -30.07 -7.15
C THR A 340 39.92 -31.37 -7.57
N ALA A 341 39.77 -31.74 -8.83
CA ALA A 341 40.49 -32.88 -9.41
C ALA A 341 41.96 -32.48 -9.70
N TYR A 342 42.87 -33.38 -9.42
CA TYR A 342 44.31 -33.24 -9.74
C TYR A 342 44.80 -34.51 -10.43
N THR A 343 45.51 -34.36 -11.53
CA THR A 343 46.17 -35.46 -12.23
C THR A 343 47.61 -35.57 -11.80
N ALA A 344 47.93 -36.67 -11.09
CA ALA A 344 49.29 -36.88 -10.55
C ALA A 344 50.32 -37.03 -11.66
N GLN A 345 51.49 -36.43 -11.47
CA GLN A 345 52.66 -36.63 -12.29
C GLN A 345 53.41 -37.88 -11.82
N GLY A 346 54.13 -38.52 -12.72
CA GLY A 346 54.87 -39.75 -12.34
C GLY A 346 55.88 -39.54 -11.22
N GLY A 347 55.81 -40.37 -10.19
CA GLY A 347 56.68 -40.30 -9.04
C GLY A 347 56.19 -39.45 -7.87
N GLU A 348 55.06 -38.75 -8.01
CA GLU A 348 54.42 -38.05 -6.89
C GLU A 348 53.73 -39.02 -5.95
N SER A 349 53.62 -38.67 -4.70
CA SER A 349 52.81 -39.36 -3.68
C SER A 349 51.78 -38.38 -3.10
N LEU A 350 50.72 -38.90 -2.44
CA LEU A 350 49.79 -38.00 -1.76
C LEU A 350 50.49 -37.07 -0.76
N ALA A 351 51.49 -37.55 -0.05
CA ALA A 351 52.27 -36.74 0.87
C ALA A 351 53.01 -35.60 0.15
N SER A 352 53.64 -35.85 -1.01
CA SER A 352 54.32 -34.82 -1.79
C SER A 352 53.38 -33.80 -2.43
N ILE A 353 52.22 -34.29 -2.91
CA ILE A 353 51.17 -33.43 -3.45
C ILE A 353 50.56 -32.58 -2.34
N GLY A 354 50.20 -33.19 -1.19
CA GLY A 354 49.69 -32.48 -0.03
C GLY A 354 50.65 -31.35 0.42
N TYR A 355 51.93 -31.65 0.57
CA TYR A 355 52.93 -30.64 0.91
C TYR A 355 52.99 -29.49 -0.10
N ARG A 356 52.89 -29.80 -1.41
CA ARG A 356 52.90 -28.77 -2.45
C ARG A 356 51.65 -27.90 -2.41
N HIS A 357 50.53 -28.45 -2.04
CA HIS A 357 49.25 -27.75 -1.94
C HIS A 357 48.91 -27.22 -0.55
N GLY A 358 49.86 -27.27 0.39
CA GLY A 358 49.70 -26.70 1.72
C GLY A 358 48.79 -27.54 2.63
N LEU A 359 48.71 -28.83 2.38
CA LEU A 359 47.85 -29.77 3.11
C LEU A 359 48.66 -30.82 3.87
N PRO A 360 48.36 -31.09 5.16
CA PRO A 360 48.92 -32.24 5.86
C PRO A 360 48.59 -33.55 5.14
N THR A 361 49.48 -34.55 5.23
CA THR A 361 49.27 -35.83 4.56
C THR A 361 47.99 -36.53 4.96
N TRP A 362 47.56 -36.41 6.21
CA TRP A 362 46.32 -37.02 6.70
C TRP A 362 45.10 -36.33 6.05
N LYS A 363 45.16 -35.02 5.78
CA LYS A 363 44.03 -34.28 5.18
C LYS A 363 43.80 -34.65 3.72
N ILE A 364 44.83 -34.74 2.90
CA ILE A 364 44.69 -35.22 1.52
C ILE A 364 44.29 -36.70 1.46
N GLN A 365 44.70 -37.52 2.45
CA GLN A 365 44.32 -38.92 2.59
C GLN A 365 42.83 -39.08 2.86
N GLU A 366 42.20 -38.18 3.62
CA GLU A 366 40.75 -38.19 3.87
C GLU A 366 39.93 -38.16 2.56
N TYR A 367 40.41 -37.41 1.59
CA TYR A 367 39.76 -37.29 0.28
C TYR A 367 40.15 -38.40 -0.69
N ASN A 368 41.19 -39.18 -0.37
CA ASN A 368 41.70 -40.29 -1.19
C ASN A 368 41.97 -41.56 -0.33
N PRO A 369 40.95 -42.10 0.31
CA PRO A 369 41.13 -43.13 1.37
C PRO A 369 41.71 -44.43 0.87
N THR A 370 41.58 -44.78 -0.40
CA THR A 370 42.11 -46.00 -1.01
C THR A 370 43.53 -45.89 -1.53
N THR A 371 44.11 -44.65 -1.52
CA THR A 371 45.43 -44.39 -2.08
C THR A 371 46.48 -44.34 -0.96
N SER A 372 47.58 -45.06 -1.10
CA SER A 372 48.65 -45.01 -0.12
C SER A 372 49.27 -43.60 -0.07
N PRO A 373 49.49 -43.01 1.12
CA PRO A 373 49.97 -41.62 1.23
C PRO A 373 51.44 -41.45 0.82
N TYR A 374 52.27 -42.50 0.91
CA TYR A 374 53.71 -42.42 0.71
C TYR A 374 54.24 -43.17 -0.51
N LEU A 375 53.40 -43.95 -1.16
CA LEU A 375 53.81 -44.64 -2.40
C LEU A 375 53.69 -43.70 -3.59
N ALA A 376 54.66 -43.85 -4.50
CA ALA A 376 54.65 -43.12 -5.77
C ALA A 376 53.43 -43.50 -6.62
N LEU A 377 52.72 -42.53 -7.12
CA LEU A 377 51.56 -42.69 -7.98
C LEU A 377 52.00 -42.85 -9.46
N PRO A 378 51.33 -43.70 -10.24
CA PRO A 378 51.50 -43.68 -11.67
C PRO A 378 51.11 -42.30 -12.27
N ALA A 379 51.81 -41.89 -13.34
CA ALA A 379 51.43 -40.70 -14.07
C ALA A 379 49.98 -40.84 -14.61
N GLY A 380 49.20 -39.82 -14.52
CA GLY A 380 47.80 -39.81 -14.95
C GLY A 380 46.81 -40.31 -13.89
N THR A 381 47.27 -40.71 -12.69
CA THR A 381 46.38 -41.03 -11.57
C THR A 381 45.56 -39.77 -11.17
N GLU A 382 44.23 -39.88 -11.20
CA GLU A 382 43.36 -38.80 -10.70
C GLU A 382 43.20 -38.93 -9.19
N ILE A 383 43.39 -37.83 -8.51
CA ILE A 383 43.14 -37.69 -7.07
C ILE A 383 42.26 -36.46 -6.82
N THR A 384 41.61 -36.44 -5.69
CA THR A 384 40.82 -35.29 -5.23
C THR A 384 41.69 -34.44 -4.29
N LEU A 385 41.93 -33.18 -4.66
CA LEU A 385 42.48 -32.21 -3.75
C LEU A 385 41.37 -31.69 -2.82
N PRO A 386 41.61 -31.68 -1.51
CA PRO A 386 40.72 -31.00 -0.57
C PRO A 386 40.52 -29.54 -0.95
N PRO A 387 39.42 -28.91 -0.50
CA PRO A 387 39.23 -27.47 -0.67
C PRO A 387 40.41 -26.65 -0.17
N LYS A 388 40.64 -25.47 -0.76
CA LYS A 388 41.74 -24.58 -0.34
C LYS A 388 41.65 -24.12 1.11
N ASP A 389 40.43 -24.09 1.64
CA ASP A 389 40.07 -23.74 3.01
C ASP A 389 39.86 -24.97 3.92
N ALA A 390 40.24 -26.17 3.48
CA ALA A 390 40.02 -27.44 4.19
C ALA A 390 40.66 -27.52 5.60
N MET A 391 41.60 -26.66 5.89
CA MET A 391 42.27 -26.56 7.20
C MET A 391 41.71 -25.44 8.08
N LEU A 392 40.64 -24.74 7.64
CA LEU A 392 39.90 -23.77 8.45
C LEU A 392 38.78 -24.52 9.18
N LEU A 393 39.08 -24.99 10.39
CA LEU A 393 38.20 -25.92 11.14
C LEU A 393 37.25 -25.21 12.10
N LEU A 394 37.48 -23.94 12.38
CA LEU A 394 36.70 -23.08 13.29
C LEU A 394 36.04 -21.95 12.50
N PRO A 395 35.01 -21.28 13.06
CA PRO A 395 34.47 -20.06 12.46
C PRO A 395 35.59 -19.05 12.20
N VAL A 396 35.64 -18.54 10.96
CA VAL A 396 36.70 -17.61 10.55
C VAL A 396 36.50 -16.24 11.21
N VAL A 397 37.56 -15.66 11.72
CA VAL A 397 37.61 -14.28 12.23
C VAL A 397 38.03 -13.36 11.07
N PRO A 398 37.10 -12.62 10.43
CA PRO A 398 37.36 -11.98 9.12
C PRO A 398 38.20 -10.70 9.20
N ASN A 399 38.42 -10.15 10.38
CA ASN A 399 39.16 -8.90 10.57
C ASN A 399 40.59 -9.08 11.05
N LYS A 400 41.04 -10.31 11.32
CA LYS A 400 42.39 -10.63 11.78
C LYS A 400 43.05 -11.68 10.90
N ARG A 401 44.34 -11.54 10.65
CA ARG A 401 45.14 -12.48 9.85
C ARG A 401 46.60 -12.49 10.31
N ILE A 402 47.18 -13.66 10.40
CA ILE A 402 48.62 -13.88 10.59
C ILE A 402 49.17 -14.31 9.24
N VAL A 403 50.24 -13.66 8.79
CA VAL A 403 51.02 -14.06 7.59
C VAL A 403 52.44 -14.41 8.01
N ILE A 404 52.91 -15.57 7.57
CA ILE A 404 54.26 -16.09 7.91
C ILE A 404 54.99 -16.36 6.61
N SER A 405 56.21 -15.84 6.46
CA SER A 405 57.13 -16.20 5.37
C SER A 405 58.25 -17.10 5.89
N ILE A 406 58.29 -18.33 5.37
CA ILE A 406 59.37 -19.27 5.66
C ILE A 406 60.70 -18.77 5.04
N ALA A 407 60.65 -18.17 3.86
CA ALA A 407 61.83 -17.64 3.18
C ALA A 407 62.42 -16.45 3.91
N GLU A 408 61.60 -15.52 4.40
CA GLU A 408 62.04 -14.30 5.06
C GLU A 408 62.23 -14.46 6.55
N GLN A 409 61.75 -15.58 7.12
CA GLN A 409 61.75 -15.84 8.56
C GLN A 409 61.08 -14.70 9.33
N HIS A 410 59.90 -14.27 8.81
CA HIS A 410 59.12 -13.17 9.37
C HIS A 410 57.65 -13.59 9.56
N LEU A 411 57.01 -12.97 10.54
CA LEU A 411 55.58 -13.05 10.83
C LEU A 411 55.03 -11.63 10.88
N TRP A 412 53.89 -11.44 10.20
CA TRP A 412 53.12 -10.21 10.24
C TRP A 412 51.74 -10.49 10.77
N THR A 413 51.22 -9.59 11.60
CA THR A 413 49.82 -9.59 12.01
C THR A 413 49.08 -8.45 11.34
N TYR A 414 47.87 -8.72 10.87
CA TYR A 414 47.00 -7.74 10.23
C TYR A 414 45.65 -7.66 10.97
N GLU A 415 45.15 -6.46 11.11
CA GLU A 415 43.85 -6.20 11.66
C GLU A 415 43.08 -5.22 10.77
N HIS A 416 41.84 -5.58 10.35
CA HIS A 416 41.07 -4.82 9.37
C HIS A 416 41.85 -4.49 8.08
N GLY A 417 42.70 -5.39 7.62
CA GLY A 417 43.56 -5.23 6.44
C GLY A 417 44.81 -4.34 6.64
N ALA A 418 44.96 -3.74 7.79
CA ALA A 418 46.15 -2.92 8.12
C ALA A 418 47.19 -3.74 8.88
N LEU A 419 48.50 -3.52 8.59
CA LEU A 419 49.60 -4.11 9.32
C LEU A 419 49.54 -3.64 10.79
N ARG A 420 49.45 -4.58 11.73
CA ARG A 420 49.46 -4.32 13.18
C ARG A 420 50.87 -4.45 13.77
N SER A 421 51.53 -5.58 13.49
CA SER A 421 52.90 -5.82 13.98
C SER A 421 53.66 -6.73 13.03
N GLU A 422 55.02 -6.70 13.14
CA GLU A 422 55.92 -7.58 12.42
C GLU A 422 57.01 -8.11 13.37
N HIS A 423 57.40 -9.38 13.18
CA HIS A 423 58.31 -10.06 14.08
C HIS A 423 59.23 -10.99 13.30
N VAL A 424 60.53 -11.03 13.69
CA VAL A 424 61.48 -12.03 13.22
C VAL A 424 61.17 -13.35 13.90
N ILE A 425 61.10 -14.44 13.14
CA ILE A 425 60.77 -15.77 13.63
C ILE A 425 61.84 -16.81 13.35
N SER A 426 61.63 -18.03 13.87
CA SER A 426 62.36 -19.23 13.45
C SER A 426 61.38 -20.32 13.07
N THR A 427 61.51 -20.91 11.88
CA THR A 427 60.65 -21.99 11.37
C THR A 427 61.35 -23.35 11.41
N GLY A 428 60.68 -24.39 10.89
CA GLY A 428 61.19 -25.76 10.85
C GLY A 428 62.41 -25.96 9.96
N ILE A 429 63.35 -26.81 10.41
CA ILE A 429 64.52 -27.24 9.63
C ILE A 429 64.12 -28.15 8.46
N ALA A 430 65.00 -28.31 7.46
CA ALA A 430 64.74 -29.05 6.23
C ALA A 430 64.21 -30.50 6.44
N ARG A 431 64.62 -31.20 7.51
CA ARG A 431 64.16 -32.56 7.83
C ARG A 431 62.82 -32.61 8.58
N SER A 432 62.34 -31.45 9.07
CA SER A 432 61.04 -31.29 9.73
C SER A 432 60.52 -29.87 9.46
N PRO A 433 60.15 -29.58 8.21
CA PRO A 433 59.82 -28.22 7.80
C PRO A 433 58.45 -27.79 8.35
N THR A 434 58.31 -26.49 8.57
CA THR A 434 56.98 -25.87 8.71
C THR A 434 56.21 -26.07 7.42
N LEU A 435 54.99 -26.51 7.50
CA LEU A 435 54.12 -26.74 6.33
C LEU A 435 53.63 -25.38 5.81
N PRO A 436 53.92 -25.02 4.56
CA PRO A 436 53.28 -23.86 3.96
C PRO A 436 51.81 -24.17 3.70
N GLY A 437 50.91 -23.21 3.80
CA GLY A 437 49.49 -23.42 3.59
C GLY A 437 48.63 -22.43 4.35
N LEU A 438 47.30 -22.69 4.33
CA LEU A 438 46.31 -21.88 5.01
C LEU A 438 45.75 -22.64 6.21
N PHE A 439 45.90 -22.10 7.39
CA PHE A 439 45.55 -22.70 8.68
C PHE A 439 44.81 -21.71 9.54
N GLN A 440 44.48 -22.09 10.79
CA GLN A 440 43.84 -21.23 11.78
C GLN A 440 44.52 -21.38 13.14
N VAL A 441 44.38 -20.35 13.97
CA VAL A 441 44.56 -20.52 15.41
C VAL A 441 43.43 -21.43 15.90
N LEU A 442 43.79 -22.61 16.40
CA LEU A 442 42.88 -23.66 16.86
C LEU A 442 42.76 -23.76 18.37
N SER A 443 43.82 -23.31 19.09
CA SER A 443 43.86 -23.40 20.54
C SER A 443 44.90 -22.44 21.14
N HIS A 444 44.66 -22.06 22.39
CA HIS A 444 45.54 -21.29 23.23
C HIS A 444 45.98 -22.12 24.41
N VAL A 445 47.32 -22.26 24.60
CA VAL A 445 47.89 -22.91 25.75
C VAL A 445 49.00 -22.03 26.31
N GLU A 446 48.85 -21.50 27.52
CA GLU A 446 49.80 -20.53 28.10
C GLU A 446 51.20 -21.09 28.16
N ASP A 447 51.38 -22.34 28.66
CA ASP A 447 52.64 -23.06 28.68
C ASP A 447 52.43 -24.51 28.18
N ALA A 448 52.64 -24.73 26.90
CA ALA A 448 52.51 -26.07 26.30
C ALA A 448 53.79 -26.86 26.52
N TYR A 449 53.68 -28.16 26.87
CA TYR A 449 54.81 -29.04 27.11
C TYR A 449 54.95 -30.13 26.05
N ALA A 450 56.08 -30.14 25.38
CA ALA A 450 56.44 -31.17 24.42
C ALA A 450 57.35 -32.20 25.08
N SER A 451 56.77 -33.25 25.67
CA SER A 451 57.45 -34.28 26.47
C SER A 451 58.58 -35.00 25.73
N ARG A 452 58.45 -35.21 24.41
CA ARG A 452 59.44 -35.85 23.56
C ARG A 452 60.81 -35.15 23.54
N TRP A 453 60.79 -33.83 23.77
CA TRP A 453 61.98 -32.95 23.67
C TRP A 453 62.26 -32.21 24.97
N ASP A 454 61.50 -32.45 26.03
CA ASP A 454 61.56 -31.74 27.30
C ASP A 454 61.53 -30.21 27.12
N LEU A 455 60.57 -29.75 26.34
CA LEU A 455 60.42 -28.33 25.99
C LEU A 455 59.12 -27.74 26.49
N TRP A 456 59.19 -26.68 27.26
CA TRP A 456 58.08 -25.81 27.59
C TRP A 456 58.01 -24.68 26.55
N MET A 457 56.83 -24.49 25.94
CA MET A 457 56.59 -23.54 24.87
C MET A 457 55.60 -22.48 25.37
N PRO A 458 56.07 -21.31 25.84
CA PRO A 458 55.23 -20.27 26.38
C PRO A 458 54.40 -19.63 25.27
N HIS A 459 53.14 -19.23 25.61
CA HIS A 459 52.19 -18.58 24.72
C HIS A 459 51.94 -19.36 23.42
N PHE A 460 51.62 -20.63 23.57
CA PHE A 460 51.43 -21.55 22.43
C PHE A 460 50.06 -21.37 21.78
N LEU A 461 50.07 -20.99 20.51
CA LEU A 461 48.92 -21.01 19.61
C LEU A 461 49.01 -22.25 18.73
N GLY A 462 48.12 -23.25 18.94
CA GLY A 462 48.02 -24.40 18.05
C GLY A 462 47.43 -24.00 16.71
N ILE A 463 48.06 -24.36 15.57
CA ILE A 463 47.59 -23.92 14.25
C ILE A 463 47.21 -25.06 13.31
N TYR A 464 47.86 -26.21 13.37
CA TYR A 464 47.51 -27.40 12.60
C TYR A 464 48.15 -28.65 13.17
N ASP A 465 47.48 -29.79 12.98
CA ASP A 465 48.09 -31.08 13.28
C ASP A 465 48.95 -31.54 12.11
N ALA A 466 50.27 -31.61 12.35
CA ALA A 466 51.20 -32.19 11.37
C ALA A 466 50.98 -33.69 11.19
N LEU A 467 50.65 -34.38 12.28
CA LEU A 467 50.15 -35.75 12.37
C LEU A 467 49.00 -35.74 13.38
N PRO A 468 48.07 -36.72 13.33
CA PRO A 468 47.01 -36.81 14.33
C PRO A 468 47.56 -36.82 15.77
N GLY A 469 47.15 -35.80 16.56
CA GLY A 469 47.62 -35.63 17.94
C GLY A 469 49.01 -35.01 18.10
N PHE A 470 49.57 -34.48 17.03
CA PHE A 470 50.82 -33.70 17.07
C PHE A 470 50.62 -32.33 16.40
N THR A 471 50.33 -31.35 17.22
CA THR A 471 49.98 -30.00 16.77
C THR A 471 51.23 -29.12 16.65
N ASN A 472 51.46 -28.54 15.48
CA ASN A 472 52.38 -27.43 15.29
C ASN A 472 51.72 -26.11 15.67
N GLY A 473 52.48 -25.19 16.20
CA GLY A 473 51.97 -23.90 16.67
C GLY A 473 52.98 -22.78 16.57
N ILE A 474 52.53 -21.60 16.97
CA ILE A 474 53.29 -20.37 17.16
C ILE A 474 53.55 -20.25 18.67
N HIS A 475 54.79 -20.05 19.12
CA HIS A 475 55.09 -19.93 20.54
C HIS A 475 56.39 -19.16 20.79
N GLY A 476 56.60 -18.73 22.02
CA GLY A 476 57.82 -18.06 22.43
C GLY A 476 59.03 -19.01 22.50
N LEU A 477 60.21 -18.44 22.63
CA LEU A 477 61.46 -19.16 22.81
C LEU A 477 61.32 -20.24 23.89
N PRO A 478 61.48 -21.56 23.56
CA PRO A 478 61.19 -22.64 24.47
C PRO A 478 62.22 -22.78 25.63
N LEU A 479 61.72 -23.37 26.73
CA LEU A 479 62.46 -23.56 27.95
C LEU A 479 62.54 -25.05 28.29
N LEU A 480 63.77 -25.56 28.59
CA LEU A 480 63.94 -26.90 29.14
C LEU A 480 63.50 -26.95 30.62
N SER A 481 63.10 -28.11 31.11
CA SER A 481 62.80 -28.31 32.54
C SER A 481 63.95 -28.01 33.45
N SER A 482 65.21 -28.03 32.93
CA SER A 482 66.40 -27.60 33.62
C SER A 482 66.50 -26.07 33.84
N GLY A 483 65.58 -25.29 33.28
CA GLY A 483 65.67 -23.83 33.33
C GLY A 483 66.47 -23.17 32.21
N VAL A 484 67.00 -23.93 31.28
CA VAL A 484 67.80 -23.41 30.15
C VAL A 484 66.83 -23.07 29.00
N ARG A 485 66.83 -21.80 28.53
CA ARG A 485 66.11 -21.37 27.36
C ARG A 485 66.90 -21.71 26.09
N LEU A 486 66.21 -22.37 25.17
CA LEU A 486 66.81 -22.77 23.91
C LEU A 486 66.57 -21.71 22.82
N TRP A 487 67.47 -21.70 21.84
CA TRP A 487 67.34 -20.95 20.57
C TRP A 487 67.22 -19.43 20.69
N GLY A 488 67.68 -18.86 21.80
CA GLY A 488 67.54 -17.40 21.96
C GLY A 488 68.33 -16.57 20.89
N ASN A 489 69.20 -17.18 20.11
CA ASN A 489 69.99 -16.55 19.05
C ASN A 489 69.66 -17.12 17.65
N VAL A 490 68.57 -17.88 17.48
CA VAL A 490 68.27 -18.56 16.22
C VAL A 490 67.14 -17.93 15.43
N LEU A 491 66.56 -16.87 15.94
CA LEU A 491 65.56 -16.09 15.18
C LEU A 491 66.21 -15.55 13.88
N GLY A 492 65.48 -15.53 12.80
CA GLY A 492 65.88 -15.20 11.44
C GLY A 492 66.46 -16.40 10.65
N ARG A 493 66.38 -17.63 11.18
CA ARG A 493 66.81 -18.85 10.48
C ARG A 493 65.97 -20.07 10.93
N PRO A 494 65.79 -21.10 10.08
CA PRO A 494 65.13 -22.33 10.47
C PRO A 494 65.91 -23.08 11.57
N ALA A 495 65.23 -23.37 12.70
CA ALA A 495 65.83 -24.11 13.82
C ALA A 495 64.80 -25.01 14.58
N SER A 496 63.50 -24.92 14.34
CA SER A 496 62.46 -25.73 15.00
C SER A 496 62.25 -27.09 14.31
N TYR A 497 61.38 -27.91 14.87
CA TYR A 497 60.87 -29.14 14.26
C TYR A 497 59.46 -28.95 13.66
N GLY A 498 59.17 -27.75 13.10
CA GLY A 498 57.94 -27.42 12.40
C GLY A 498 57.11 -26.30 13.02
N CYS A 499 57.28 -26.02 14.31
CA CYS A 499 56.66 -24.87 14.96
C CYS A 499 57.28 -23.54 14.49
N ILE A 500 56.59 -22.47 14.76
CA ILE A 500 57.03 -21.07 14.52
C ILE A 500 57.43 -20.46 15.87
N ILE A 501 58.70 -20.12 16.03
CA ILE A 501 59.26 -19.57 17.27
C ILE A 501 59.34 -18.05 17.16
N LEU A 502 58.80 -17.36 18.12
CA LEU A 502 58.88 -15.91 18.32
C LEU A 502 59.81 -15.56 19.52
N ASP A 503 60.24 -14.32 19.60
CA ASP A 503 60.73 -13.79 20.86
C ASP A 503 59.61 -13.79 21.92
N LEU A 504 59.95 -13.73 23.21
CA LEU A 504 58.96 -13.90 24.29
C LEU A 504 57.88 -12.82 24.27
N ASP A 505 58.32 -11.56 24.19
CA ASP A 505 57.39 -10.42 24.20
C ASP A 505 56.47 -10.44 22.95
N ALA A 506 57.05 -10.83 21.80
CA ALA A 506 56.29 -10.98 20.56
C ALA A 506 55.28 -12.14 20.63
N ALA A 507 55.69 -13.26 21.25
CA ALA A 507 54.78 -14.40 21.43
C ALA A 507 53.61 -14.05 22.36
N GLU A 508 53.87 -13.35 23.47
CA GLU A 508 52.84 -12.86 24.38
C GLU A 508 51.88 -11.90 23.70
N ASP A 509 52.37 -10.93 22.91
CA ASP A 509 51.56 -9.98 22.16
C ASP A 509 50.66 -10.67 21.15
N VAL A 510 51.21 -11.58 20.32
CA VAL A 510 50.42 -12.33 19.30
C VAL A 510 49.41 -13.27 19.97
N TYR A 511 49.79 -13.93 21.08
CA TYR A 511 48.92 -14.85 21.83
C TYR A 511 47.67 -14.15 22.38
N HIS A 512 47.83 -12.98 22.98
CA HIS A 512 46.71 -12.23 23.55
C HIS A 512 45.86 -11.52 22.50
N TRP A 513 46.43 -11.22 21.33
CA TRP A 513 45.71 -10.57 20.24
C TRP A 513 44.93 -11.56 19.37
N ALA A 514 45.49 -12.74 19.07
CA ALA A 514 44.87 -13.73 18.23
C ALA A 514 43.76 -14.47 18.98
N GLU A 515 42.63 -14.66 18.33
CA GLU A 515 41.52 -15.47 18.83
C GLU A 515 41.51 -16.82 18.10
N ASP A 516 40.81 -17.82 18.67
CA ASP A 516 40.51 -19.07 17.96
C ASP A 516 39.75 -18.73 16.67
N GLY A 517 40.17 -19.26 15.52
CA GLY A 517 39.57 -18.95 14.22
C GLY A 517 40.30 -17.88 13.40
N VAL A 518 41.31 -17.19 13.96
CA VAL A 518 42.16 -16.27 13.17
C VAL A 518 42.94 -17.07 12.12
N VAL A 519 42.88 -16.60 10.86
CA VAL A 519 43.54 -17.25 9.73
C VAL A 519 45.05 -17.06 9.82
N VAL A 520 45.79 -18.16 9.62
CA VAL A 520 47.24 -18.22 9.58
C VAL A 520 47.67 -18.68 8.20
N GLU A 521 48.23 -17.77 7.42
CA GLU A 521 48.77 -18.04 6.09
C GLU A 521 50.29 -18.22 6.19
N ILE A 522 50.79 -19.38 5.76
CA ILE A 522 52.24 -19.71 5.75
C ILE A 522 52.72 -19.77 4.33
N LEU A 523 53.49 -18.78 3.94
CA LEU A 523 54.15 -18.64 2.64
C LEU A 523 55.51 -19.37 2.63
N ARG A 524 55.93 -19.87 1.44
CA ARG A 524 57.20 -20.57 1.24
C ARG A 524 58.40 -19.67 1.35
#